data_b214804cfdcf520f0d69075f9a5e598f
#
_entry.id   b214804cfdcf520f0d69075f9a5e598f
#
_cell.length_a   1.000
_cell.length_b   1.000
_cell.length_c   1.000
_cell.angle_alpha   90.00
_cell.angle_beta   90.00
_cell.angle_gamma   90.00
#
_symmetry.space_group_name_H-M   'P 1'
#
loop_
_entity.id
_entity.type
_entity.pdbx_description
1 polymer ?
#
loop_
_entity_poly.entity_id
_entity_poly.type
_entity_poly.pdbx_seq_one_letter_code
_entity_poly.pdbx_strand_id
1 'polypeptide(L)'
;MQLIFDIETIPSQHPDAKAQARASIKPPGTLKKPESIAAWWDTEADAATDEAYRRQSLDGGLAGEIVSIAAVTGNGREWVHCRPQGESEAALLAAFGEQVSRWIDDDARAVADGFNYAQDPYLIAHNAAFDLGFLWRRCIVN
;
A
#
# COMPACT_ATOMS: atom_id res chain seq x y z
N MET A 1 12.21 8.22 18.53
CA MET A 1 11.27 8.91 17.60
C MET A 1 9.97 8.14 17.54
N GLN A 2 8.82 8.81 17.64
CA GLN A 2 7.52 8.25 17.29
C GLN A 2 7.21 8.66 15.85
N LEU A 3 6.81 7.72 15.00
CA LEU A 3 6.38 7.98 13.64
C LEU A 3 4.95 7.44 13.46
N ILE A 4 4.00 8.33 13.34
CA ILE A 4 2.60 8.02 13.01
C ILE A 4 2.48 8.16 11.50
N PHE A 5 1.95 7.16 10.82
CA PHE A 5 1.78 7.21 9.38
C PHE A 5 0.52 6.50 8.91
N ASP A 6 0.10 6.83 7.71
CA ASP A 6 -1.04 6.27 7.01
C ASP A 6 -0.71 6.15 5.53
N ILE A 7 -1.29 5.17 4.84
CA ILE A 7 -1.11 4.94 3.41
C ILE A 7 -2.44 4.88 2.69
N GLU A 8 -2.48 5.41 1.47
CA GLU A 8 -3.57 5.19 0.53
C GLU A 8 -3.13 4.25 -0.58
N THR A 9 -3.99 3.30 -0.92
CA THR A 9 -3.67 2.22 -1.86
C THR A 9 -4.65 2.18 -3.02
N ILE A 10 -4.14 1.77 -4.18
CA ILE A 10 -4.90 1.59 -5.41
C ILE A 10 -4.64 0.19 -5.99
N PRO A 11 -5.52 -0.32 -6.87
CA PRO A 11 -5.20 -1.49 -7.66
C PRO A 11 -3.93 -1.29 -8.49
N SER A 12 -3.25 -2.38 -8.84
CA SER A 12 -2.06 -2.33 -9.69
C SER A 12 -2.29 -1.52 -10.97
N GLN A 13 -1.34 -0.64 -11.28
CA GLN A 13 -1.36 0.15 -12.53
C GLN A 13 -0.62 -0.56 -13.68
N HIS A 14 -0.18 -1.82 -13.46
CA HIS A 14 0.41 -2.61 -14.53
C HIS A 14 -0.62 -2.84 -15.67
N PRO A 15 -0.23 -2.72 -16.96
CA PRO A 15 -1.14 -2.87 -18.09
C PRO A 15 -1.96 -4.18 -18.09
N ASP A 16 -1.36 -5.26 -17.59
CA ASP A 16 -1.99 -6.58 -17.56
C ASP A 16 -2.79 -6.86 -16.27
N ALA A 17 -2.82 -5.94 -15.31
CA ALA A 17 -3.41 -6.18 -14.00
C ALA A 17 -4.89 -6.61 -14.09
N LYS A 18 -5.66 -5.97 -14.96
CA LYS A 18 -7.07 -6.32 -15.17
C LYS A 18 -7.24 -7.68 -15.85
N ALA A 19 -6.35 -8.04 -16.77
CA ALA A 19 -6.35 -9.36 -17.41
C ALA A 19 -5.99 -10.47 -16.40
N GLN A 20 -5.04 -10.20 -15.50
CA GLN A 20 -4.68 -11.11 -14.41
C GLN A 20 -5.85 -11.28 -13.42
N ALA A 21 -6.54 -10.19 -13.07
CA ALA A 21 -7.75 -10.25 -12.26
C ALA A 21 -8.82 -11.13 -12.91
N ARG A 22 -9.04 -10.97 -14.24
CA ARG A 22 -9.98 -11.83 -14.98
C ARG A 22 -9.57 -13.31 -14.96
N ALA A 23 -8.29 -13.62 -15.07
CA ALA A 23 -7.80 -15.00 -15.02
C ALA A 23 -7.97 -15.63 -13.62
N SER A 24 -8.10 -14.83 -12.58
CA SER A 24 -8.24 -15.29 -11.18
C SER A 24 -9.68 -15.60 -10.76
N ILE A 25 -10.68 -15.01 -11.43
CA ILE A 25 -12.09 -15.20 -11.07
C ILE A 25 -12.60 -16.60 -11.45
N LYS A 26 -13.61 -17.04 -10.74
CA LYS A 26 -14.29 -18.33 -10.98
C LYS A 26 -15.77 -18.18 -10.74
N PRO A 27 -16.62 -18.91 -11.49
CA PRO A 27 -18.04 -19.00 -11.17
C PRO A 27 -18.27 -19.48 -9.74
N PRO A 28 -19.34 -19.02 -9.08
CA PRO A 28 -19.71 -19.51 -7.77
C PRO A 28 -19.82 -21.05 -7.73
N GLY A 29 -19.27 -21.66 -6.68
CA GLY A 29 -19.26 -23.12 -6.54
C GLY A 29 -20.66 -23.74 -6.41
N THR A 30 -21.72 -22.95 -6.26
CA THR A 30 -23.13 -23.36 -6.29
C THR A 30 -23.62 -23.67 -7.69
N LEU A 31 -23.00 -23.08 -8.72
CA LEU A 31 -23.34 -23.37 -10.13
C LEU A 31 -22.72 -24.69 -10.54
N LYS A 32 -23.57 -25.68 -10.87
CA LYS A 32 -23.11 -27.03 -11.26
C LYS A 32 -23.42 -27.38 -12.70
N LYS A 33 -24.44 -26.74 -13.28
CA LYS A 33 -24.88 -27.01 -14.66
C LYS A 33 -24.01 -26.24 -15.64
N PRO A 34 -23.52 -26.89 -16.73
CA PRO A 34 -22.69 -26.21 -17.75
C PRO A 34 -23.34 -24.94 -18.32
N GLU A 35 -24.65 -24.97 -18.55
CA GLU A 35 -25.39 -23.83 -19.11
C GLU A 35 -25.38 -22.63 -18.13
N SER A 36 -25.53 -22.91 -16.82
CA SER A 36 -25.50 -21.86 -15.78
C SER A 36 -24.08 -21.26 -15.62
N ILE A 37 -23.06 -22.09 -15.78
CA ILE A 37 -21.65 -21.63 -15.77
C ILE A 37 -21.38 -20.76 -17.00
N ALA A 38 -21.84 -21.19 -18.20
CA ALA A 38 -21.69 -20.38 -19.43
C ALA A 38 -22.41 -19.03 -19.29
N ALA A 39 -23.67 -19.04 -18.84
CA ALA A 39 -24.44 -17.83 -18.61
C ALA A 39 -23.74 -16.88 -17.64
N TRP A 40 -23.12 -17.39 -16.56
CA TRP A 40 -22.36 -16.57 -15.62
C TRP A 40 -21.16 -15.89 -16.28
N TRP A 41 -20.43 -16.60 -17.14
CA TRP A 41 -19.32 -16.03 -17.89
C TRP A 41 -19.77 -14.93 -18.85
N ASP A 42 -20.97 -15.03 -19.41
CA ASP A 42 -21.53 -14.05 -20.34
C ASP A 42 -22.10 -12.81 -19.65
N THR A 43 -22.62 -12.95 -18.42
CA THR A 43 -23.38 -11.86 -17.76
C THR A 43 -22.68 -11.27 -16.54
N GLU A 44 -21.92 -12.05 -15.77
CA GLU A 44 -21.40 -11.66 -14.47
C GLU A 44 -19.87 -11.50 -14.44
N ALA A 45 -19.16 -12.12 -15.37
CA ALA A 45 -17.72 -12.20 -15.30
C ALA A 45 -17.02 -10.83 -15.40
N ASP A 46 -17.60 -9.85 -16.10
CA ASP A 46 -17.02 -8.51 -16.20
C ASP A 46 -17.12 -7.77 -14.87
N ALA A 47 -18.27 -7.83 -14.21
CA ALA A 47 -18.46 -7.24 -12.88
C ALA A 47 -17.57 -7.92 -11.83
N ALA A 48 -17.44 -9.25 -11.89
CA ALA A 48 -16.56 -10.01 -11.02
C ALA A 48 -15.07 -9.67 -11.25
N THR A 49 -14.69 -9.42 -12.50
CA THR A 49 -13.34 -8.96 -12.86
C THR A 49 -13.05 -7.58 -12.27
N ASP A 50 -13.98 -6.64 -12.43
CA ASP A 50 -13.84 -5.29 -11.89
C ASP A 50 -13.75 -5.29 -10.36
N GLU A 51 -14.50 -6.16 -9.70
CA GLU A 51 -14.41 -6.33 -8.25
C GLU A 51 -13.07 -6.96 -7.84
N ALA A 52 -12.63 -8.01 -8.52
CA ALA A 52 -11.34 -8.65 -8.24
C ALA A 52 -10.17 -7.66 -8.45
N TYR A 53 -10.24 -6.84 -9.50
CA TYR A 53 -9.26 -5.78 -9.75
C TYR A 53 -9.26 -4.74 -8.64
N ARG A 54 -10.42 -4.21 -8.24
CA ARG A 54 -10.52 -3.22 -7.15
C ARG A 54 -9.98 -3.76 -5.83
N ARG A 55 -10.21 -5.04 -5.52
CA ARG A 55 -9.71 -5.68 -4.29
C ARG A 55 -8.19 -5.75 -4.18
N GLN A 56 -7.45 -5.56 -5.26
CA GLN A 56 -6.00 -5.49 -5.22
C GLN A 56 -5.51 -4.36 -4.30
N SER A 57 -6.25 -3.26 -4.19
CA SER A 57 -5.92 -2.19 -3.24
C SER A 57 -5.97 -2.62 -1.77
N LEU A 58 -6.59 -3.76 -1.46
CA LEU A 58 -6.76 -4.30 -0.11
C LEU A 58 -6.04 -5.65 0.09
N ASP A 59 -5.25 -6.10 -0.87
CA ASP A 59 -4.63 -7.43 -0.86
C ASP A 59 -3.37 -7.54 0.00
N GLY A 60 -3.06 -6.47 0.74
CA GLY A 60 -1.89 -6.40 1.61
C GLY A 60 -0.58 -6.18 0.85
N GLY A 61 -0.63 -5.59 -0.35
CA GLY A 61 0.53 -5.24 -1.15
C GLY A 61 1.06 -6.38 -2.03
N LEU A 62 0.23 -7.39 -2.34
CA LEU A 62 0.61 -8.46 -3.27
C LEU A 62 0.58 -7.98 -4.73
N ALA A 63 -0.49 -7.30 -5.12
CA ALA A 63 -0.65 -6.72 -6.45
C ALA A 63 -0.96 -5.21 -6.41
N GLY A 64 -1.68 -4.72 -5.39
CA GLY A 64 -1.98 -3.30 -5.22
C GLY A 64 -0.74 -2.44 -5.02
N GLU A 65 -0.88 -1.15 -5.24
CA GLU A 65 0.19 -0.14 -5.15
C GLU A 65 -0.15 0.94 -4.14
N ILE A 66 0.87 1.52 -3.50
CA ILE A 66 0.72 2.71 -2.66
C ILE A 66 0.69 3.94 -3.55
N VAL A 67 -0.31 4.81 -3.35
CA VAL A 67 -0.45 6.07 -4.10
C VAL A 67 -0.15 7.29 -3.24
N SER A 68 -0.31 7.19 -1.94
CA SER A 68 -0.02 8.27 -1.01
C SER A 68 0.50 7.73 0.32
N ILE A 69 1.42 8.47 0.92
CA ILE A 69 1.88 8.26 2.30
C ILE A 69 1.82 9.60 3.02
N ALA A 70 1.17 9.61 4.17
CA ALA A 70 1.21 10.72 5.13
C ALA A 70 1.93 10.28 6.39
N ALA A 71 2.78 11.11 6.95
CA ALA A 71 3.52 10.79 8.15
C ALA A 71 3.72 12.02 9.04
N VAL A 72 3.66 11.81 10.37
CA VAL A 72 3.93 12.84 11.37
C VAL A 72 4.76 12.24 12.51
N THR A 73 5.76 12.98 12.97
CA THR A 73 6.55 12.58 14.12
C THR A 73 5.90 13.06 15.41
N GLY A 74 6.21 12.41 16.54
CA GLY A 74 5.68 12.80 17.85
C GLY A 74 6.02 14.23 18.28
N ASN A 75 7.02 14.87 17.65
CA ASN A 75 7.36 16.29 17.84
C ASN A 75 6.77 17.22 16.76
N GLY A 76 5.83 16.74 15.95
CA GLY A 76 5.02 17.54 15.01
C GLY A 76 5.67 17.85 13.66
N ARG A 77 6.76 17.17 13.29
CA ARG A 77 7.26 17.27 11.89
C ARG A 77 6.36 16.44 10.99
N GLU A 78 5.95 17.00 9.86
CA GLU A 78 5.00 16.40 8.92
C GLU A 78 5.64 16.15 7.57
N TRP A 79 5.15 15.12 6.88
CA TRP A 79 5.47 14.83 5.48
C TRP A 79 4.30 14.12 4.83
N VAL A 80 3.94 14.59 3.65
CA VAL A 80 2.88 13.99 2.83
C VAL A 80 3.37 13.96 1.38
N HIS A 81 3.22 12.83 0.74
CA HIS A 81 3.45 12.71 -0.70
C HIS A 81 2.31 11.90 -1.33
N CYS A 82 1.61 12.53 -2.27
CA CYS A 82 0.71 11.87 -3.19
C CYS A 82 1.44 11.70 -4.53
N ARG A 83 1.55 10.49 -5.00
CA ARG A 83 2.22 10.14 -6.24
C ARG A 83 1.51 10.80 -7.44
N PRO A 84 2.13 11.77 -8.14
CA PRO A 84 1.55 12.36 -9.34
C PRO A 84 1.50 11.32 -10.48
N GLN A 85 0.66 11.57 -11.47
CA GLN A 85 0.58 10.71 -12.64
C GLN A 85 1.95 10.57 -13.33
N GLY A 86 2.39 9.34 -13.53
CA GLY A 86 3.67 9.02 -14.17
C GLY A 86 4.84 8.83 -13.19
N GLU A 87 4.69 9.16 -11.92
CA GLU A 87 5.66 8.81 -10.92
C GLU A 87 5.56 7.32 -10.55
N SER A 88 6.70 6.65 -10.39
CA SER A 88 6.71 5.25 -9.97
C SER A 88 6.46 5.10 -8.47
N GLU A 89 5.91 3.97 -8.05
CA GLU A 89 5.78 3.66 -6.63
C GLU A 89 7.15 3.57 -5.95
N ALA A 90 8.17 3.04 -6.64
CA ALA A 90 9.54 3.00 -6.14
C ALA A 90 10.06 4.40 -5.76
N ALA A 91 9.75 5.44 -6.54
CA ALA A 91 10.14 6.82 -6.24
C ALA A 91 9.45 7.34 -4.97
N LEU A 92 8.15 7.08 -4.79
CA LEU A 92 7.41 7.42 -3.57
C LEU A 92 8.02 6.73 -2.34
N LEU A 93 8.30 5.42 -2.43
CA LEU A 93 8.87 4.64 -1.34
C LEU A 93 10.28 5.12 -0.98
N ALA A 94 11.11 5.42 -1.98
CA ALA A 94 12.45 5.99 -1.78
C ALA A 94 12.38 7.35 -1.07
N ALA A 95 11.51 8.25 -1.53
CA ALA A 95 11.32 9.57 -0.91
C ALA A 95 10.85 9.46 0.54
N PHE A 96 9.96 8.52 0.85
CA PHE A 96 9.53 8.26 2.23
C PHE A 96 10.69 7.74 3.09
N GLY A 97 11.45 6.75 2.59
CA GLY A 97 12.62 6.20 3.29
C GLY A 97 13.68 7.26 3.58
N GLU A 98 14.00 8.13 2.61
CA GLU A 98 14.92 9.26 2.79
C GLU A 98 14.41 10.26 3.85
N GLN A 99 13.10 10.53 3.86
CA GLN A 99 12.53 11.44 4.85
C GLN A 99 12.59 10.86 6.27
N VAL A 100 12.27 9.57 6.43
CA VAL A 100 12.38 8.89 7.72
C VAL A 100 13.83 8.87 8.21
N SER A 101 14.78 8.57 7.33
CA SER A 101 16.21 8.58 7.66
C SER A 101 16.67 9.95 8.15
N ARG A 102 16.27 11.03 7.46
CA ARG A 102 16.57 12.41 7.89
C ARG A 102 16.04 12.70 9.30
N TRP A 103 14.81 12.29 9.61
CA TRP A 103 14.23 12.49 10.93
C TRP A 103 14.94 11.71 12.03
N ILE A 104 15.40 10.49 11.72
CA ILE A 104 16.21 9.68 12.66
C ILE A 104 17.54 10.35 12.94
N ASP A 105 18.23 10.84 11.90
CA ASP A 105 19.51 11.53 12.04
C ASP A 105 19.39 12.82 12.84
N ASP A 106 18.33 13.60 12.63
CA ASP A 106 18.06 14.83 13.38
C ASP A 106 17.79 14.54 14.87
N ASP A 107 17.02 13.50 15.17
CA ASP A 107 16.76 13.08 16.55
C ASP A 107 18.06 12.59 17.22
N ALA A 108 18.90 11.85 16.48
CA ALA A 108 20.20 11.38 16.99
C ALA A 108 21.14 12.55 17.33
N ARG A 109 21.20 13.58 16.46
CA ARG A 109 21.98 14.81 16.74
C ARG A 109 21.45 15.54 17.97
N ALA A 110 20.12 15.71 18.09
CA ALA A 110 19.51 16.37 19.25
C ALA A 110 19.84 15.65 20.56
N VAL A 111 19.93 14.31 20.55
CA VAL A 111 20.37 13.52 21.70
C VAL A 111 21.86 13.78 22.01
N ALA A 112 22.72 13.78 21.01
CA ALA A 112 24.15 14.03 21.16
C ALA A 112 24.44 15.43 21.73
N ASP A 113 23.63 16.43 21.34
CA ASP A 113 23.72 17.81 21.83
C ASP A 113 23.06 18.04 23.21
N GLY A 114 22.48 16.98 23.82
CA GLY A 114 21.87 17.04 25.14
C GLY A 114 20.47 17.68 25.19
N PHE A 115 19.84 17.90 24.02
CA PHE A 115 18.49 18.50 23.94
C PHE A 115 17.37 17.49 24.09
N ASN A 116 17.65 16.19 24.01
CA ASN A 116 16.63 15.15 24.05
C ASN A 116 17.20 13.86 24.66
N TYR A 117 16.31 12.91 25.01
CA TYR A 117 16.68 11.57 25.48
C TYR A 117 16.53 10.59 24.32
N ALA A 118 17.48 9.64 24.22
CA ALA A 118 17.37 8.55 23.25
C ALA A 118 16.07 7.75 23.50
N GLN A 119 15.23 7.66 22.49
CA GLN A 119 14.05 6.80 22.49
C GLN A 119 14.13 5.86 21.30
N ASP A 120 13.81 4.60 21.51
CA ASP A 120 13.70 3.66 20.42
C ASP A 120 12.65 4.15 19.41
N PRO A 121 12.95 4.13 18.11
CA PRO A 121 11.96 4.48 17.09
C PRO A 121 10.85 3.44 17.07
N TYR A 122 9.60 3.88 17.07
CA TYR A 122 8.45 3.01 16.87
C TYR A 122 7.43 3.62 15.92
N LEU A 123 6.79 2.72 15.16
CA LEU A 123 5.81 3.06 14.14
C LEU A 123 4.41 2.92 14.72
N ILE A 124 3.55 3.85 14.37
CA ILE A 124 2.14 3.87 14.76
C ILE A 124 1.31 4.05 13.50
N ALA A 125 0.29 3.22 13.31
CA ALA A 125 -0.71 3.38 12.27
C ALA A 125 -2.08 2.99 12.82
N HIS A 126 -3.16 3.49 12.21
CA HIS A 126 -4.52 3.16 12.63
C HIS A 126 -4.79 1.65 12.52
N ASN A 127 -4.43 1.06 11.39
CA ASN A 127 -4.47 -0.38 11.17
C ASN A 127 -3.06 -0.89 10.87
N ALA A 128 -2.18 -0.85 11.88
CA ALA A 128 -0.75 -1.10 11.72
C ALA A 128 -0.43 -2.45 11.02
N ALA A 129 -1.26 -3.48 11.22
CA ALA A 129 -1.08 -4.76 10.54
C ALA A 129 -1.26 -4.65 9.02
N PHE A 130 -2.21 -3.81 8.55
CA PHE A 130 -2.42 -3.54 7.14
C PHE A 130 -1.32 -2.62 6.59
N ASP A 131 -1.17 -1.43 7.18
CA ASP A 131 -0.29 -0.38 6.68
C ASP A 131 1.18 -0.84 6.63
N LEU A 132 1.68 -1.42 7.73
CA LEU A 132 3.04 -1.95 7.80
C LEU A 132 3.24 -3.16 6.88
N GLY A 133 2.27 -4.06 6.85
CA GLY A 133 2.33 -5.25 6.00
C GLY A 133 2.33 -4.89 4.52
N PHE A 134 1.51 -3.92 4.13
CA PHE A 134 1.45 -3.41 2.76
C PHE A 134 2.76 -2.70 2.38
N LEU A 135 3.17 -1.71 3.18
CA LEU A 135 4.40 -0.95 2.98
C LEU A 135 5.63 -1.87 2.87
N TRP A 136 5.76 -2.82 3.79
CA TRP A 136 6.87 -3.77 3.80
C TRP A 136 6.96 -4.59 2.50
N ARG A 137 5.83 -5.16 2.06
CA ARG A 137 5.81 -5.94 0.81
C ARG A 137 6.14 -5.09 -0.40
N ARG A 138 5.61 -3.86 -0.45
CA ARG A 138 5.92 -2.95 -1.57
C ARG A 138 7.38 -2.53 -1.61
N CYS A 139 8.02 -2.34 -0.46
CA CYS A 139 9.47 -2.10 -0.40
C CYS A 139 10.32 -3.31 -0.88
N ILE A 140 9.80 -4.54 -0.74
CA ILE A 140 10.52 -5.73 -1.24
C ILE A 140 10.34 -5.90 -2.76
N VAL A 141 9.18 -5.53 -3.29
CA VAL A 141 8.82 -5.74 -4.70
C VAL A 141 9.41 -4.65 -5.61
N ASN A 142 9.60 -3.44 -5.11
CA ASN A 142 10.17 -2.29 -5.82
C ASN A 142 11.66 -2.13 -5.56
#